data_6ec580322936a0eb6d18d9fb8747f6ba
#
_entry.id   6ec580322936a0eb6d18d9fb8747f6ba
#
_cell.length_a   1.000
_cell.length_b   1.000
_cell.length_c   1.000
_cell.angle_alpha   90.00
_cell.angle_beta   90.00
_cell.angle_gamma   90.00
#
_symmetry.space_group_name_H-M   'P 1'
#
loop_
_entity.id
_entity.type
_entity.pdbx_description
1 polymer ?
#
loop_
_entity_poly.entity_id
_entity_poly.type
_entity_poly.pdbx_seq_one_letter_code
_entity_poly.pdbx_strand_id
1 'polypeptide(L)'
;MLAARQKADGSGMTIDDFMQHPNVRAAKLKKSHVVALRYYTTLGFRGINNPLRDHARYEAGRPHPLPVTVLLIRKGLSLLRQVAATSEERTKTVVLYRGMQGVRVTEQFMAGGDGGTELAPMSTTSSLKVAMQYSAASNALLLRLFTDNFMVRGPSVSFLSCFPSEDEFLFPPLTCQCCTGRTGQIGSARSRAF
;
A
#
# COMPACT_ATOMS: atom_id res chain seq x y z
N MET A 1 -2.51 -4.13 -20.44
CA MET A 1 -2.77 -2.76 -20.91
C MET A 1 -3.09 -1.92 -19.69
N LEU A 2 -2.26 -0.94 -19.32
CA LEU A 2 -2.52 -0.05 -18.18
C LEU A 2 -3.73 0.80 -18.55
N ALA A 3 -4.83 0.65 -17.80
CA ALA A 3 -5.99 1.51 -17.97
C ALA A 3 -5.61 2.94 -17.57
N ALA A 4 -5.29 3.77 -18.53
CA ALA A 4 -5.13 5.19 -18.30
C ALA A 4 -6.46 5.73 -17.77
N ARG A 5 -6.43 6.51 -16.68
CA ARG A 5 -7.63 7.25 -16.27
C ARG A 5 -8.01 8.21 -17.39
N GLN A 6 -9.26 8.13 -17.81
CA GLN A 6 -9.80 8.97 -18.87
C GLN A 6 -10.67 10.08 -18.29
N LYS A 7 -10.67 11.23 -18.95
CA LYS A 7 -11.64 12.31 -18.74
C LYS A 7 -12.97 11.93 -19.40
N ALA A 8 -14.01 12.71 -19.14
CA ALA A 8 -15.32 12.53 -19.77
C ALA A 8 -15.28 12.60 -21.31
N ASP A 9 -14.30 13.30 -21.87
CA ASP A 9 -14.04 13.41 -23.32
C ASP A 9 -13.22 12.24 -23.91
N GLY A 10 -12.89 11.22 -23.08
CA GLY A 10 -12.09 10.07 -23.50
C GLY A 10 -10.58 10.29 -23.51
N SER A 11 -10.09 11.52 -23.29
CA SER A 11 -8.66 11.81 -23.20
C SER A 11 -8.05 11.30 -21.90
N GLY A 12 -6.74 11.02 -21.91
CA GLY A 12 -6.01 10.60 -20.71
C GLY A 12 -5.86 11.74 -19.69
N MET A 13 -5.94 11.42 -18.41
CA MET A 13 -5.66 12.39 -17.35
C MET A 13 -4.16 12.72 -17.29
N THR A 14 -3.85 14.01 -17.24
CA THR A 14 -2.50 14.53 -17.05
C THR A 14 -2.17 14.65 -15.56
N ILE A 15 -0.90 14.88 -15.22
CA ILE A 15 -0.50 15.15 -13.84
C ILE A 15 -1.17 16.41 -13.28
N ASP A 16 -1.40 17.41 -14.12
CA ASP A 16 -2.05 18.65 -13.69
C ASP A 16 -3.54 18.42 -13.38
N ASP A 17 -4.21 17.49 -14.04
CA ASP A 17 -5.57 17.06 -13.69
C ASP A 17 -5.59 16.42 -12.29
N PHE A 18 -4.62 15.55 -11.97
CA PHE A 18 -4.49 14.97 -10.63
C PHE A 18 -4.20 16.03 -9.56
N MET A 19 -3.44 17.08 -9.89
CA MET A 19 -3.19 18.18 -8.95
C MET A 19 -4.45 18.95 -8.55
N GLN A 20 -5.51 18.91 -9.36
CA GLN A 20 -6.81 19.52 -9.04
C GLN A 20 -7.69 18.65 -8.14
N HIS A 21 -7.33 17.38 -7.93
CA HIS A 21 -8.15 16.47 -7.12
C HIS A 21 -8.28 16.98 -5.66
N PRO A 22 -9.50 16.94 -5.05
CA PRO A 22 -9.73 17.44 -3.70
C PRO A 22 -8.75 16.90 -2.65
N ASN A 23 -8.47 15.59 -2.67
CA ASN A 23 -7.53 14.97 -1.73
C ASN A 23 -6.09 15.48 -1.91
N VAL A 24 -5.65 15.77 -3.15
CA VAL A 24 -4.32 16.33 -3.43
C VAL A 24 -4.22 17.73 -2.86
N ARG A 25 -5.25 18.55 -3.05
CA ARG A 25 -5.31 19.93 -2.51
C ARG A 25 -5.39 19.93 -0.99
N ALA A 26 -6.29 19.13 -0.41
CA ALA A 26 -6.44 19.03 1.04
C ALA A 26 -5.15 18.56 1.74
N ALA A 27 -4.47 17.56 1.16
CA ALA A 27 -3.18 17.04 1.64
C ALA A 27 -1.99 17.94 1.28
N LYS A 28 -2.19 19.02 0.52
CA LYS A 28 -1.13 19.91 0.02
C LYS A 28 0.01 19.14 -0.67
N LEU A 29 -0.35 18.11 -1.45
CA LEU A 29 0.65 17.34 -2.17
C LEU A 29 1.34 18.19 -3.24
N LYS A 30 2.66 18.07 -3.33
CA LYS A 30 3.42 18.64 -4.45
C LYS A 30 3.32 17.73 -5.67
N LYS A 31 3.54 18.27 -6.87
CA LYS A 31 3.55 17.51 -8.13
C LYS A 31 4.48 16.28 -8.05
N SER A 32 5.64 16.42 -7.39
CA SER A 32 6.59 15.32 -7.19
C SER A 32 6.01 14.16 -6.35
N HIS A 33 5.18 14.46 -5.32
CA HIS A 33 4.50 13.43 -4.54
C HIS A 33 3.48 12.69 -5.41
N VAL A 34 2.70 13.42 -6.21
CA VAL A 34 1.69 12.84 -7.11
C VAL A 34 2.35 11.93 -8.14
N VAL A 35 3.44 12.39 -8.77
CA VAL A 35 4.20 11.59 -9.74
C VAL A 35 4.75 10.31 -9.10
N ALA A 36 5.36 10.41 -7.92
CA ALA A 36 5.92 9.26 -7.22
C ALA A 36 4.84 8.23 -6.82
N LEU A 37 3.70 8.68 -6.28
CA LEU A 37 2.57 7.82 -5.94
C LEU A 37 1.95 7.18 -7.19
N ARG A 38 1.76 7.94 -8.27
CA ARG A 38 1.29 7.41 -9.55
C ARG A 38 2.24 6.36 -10.11
N TYR A 39 3.55 6.63 -10.10
CA TYR A 39 4.56 5.69 -10.57
C TYR A 39 4.49 4.36 -9.78
N TYR A 40 4.28 4.44 -8.46
CA TYR A 40 4.12 3.24 -7.64
C TYR A 40 2.93 2.37 -8.08
N THR A 41 1.81 2.96 -8.49
CA THR A 41 0.62 2.21 -8.93
C THR A 41 0.77 1.57 -10.32
N THR A 42 1.88 1.78 -11.00
CA THR A 42 2.26 1.09 -12.25
C THR A 42 3.17 -0.10 -11.94
N LEU A 43 3.64 -0.80 -12.98
CA LEU A 43 4.69 -1.82 -12.83
C LEU A 43 6.00 -1.28 -12.21
N GLY A 44 6.12 0.05 -12.11
CA GLY A 44 7.23 0.74 -11.43
C GLY A 44 7.38 0.37 -9.96
N PHE A 45 6.32 -0.14 -9.30
CA PHE A 45 6.41 -0.64 -7.93
C PHE A 45 7.50 -1.69 -7.73
N ARG A 46 7.80 -2.50 -8.77
CA ARG A 46 8.86 -3.52 -8.70
C ARG A 46 10.24 -2.89 -8.51
N GLY A 47 10.52 -1.80 -9.22
CA GLY A 47 11.78 -1.03 -9.08
C GLY A 47 11.94 -0.34 -7.71
N ILE A 48 10.83 -0.18 -6.98
CA ILE A 48 10.82 0.36 -5.63
C ILE A 48 10.91 -0.77 -4.60
N ASN A 49 10.04 -1.77 -4.70
CA ASN A 49 9.87 -2.80 -3.67
C ASN A 49 11.00 -3.84 -3.66
N ASN A 50 11.45 -4.28 -4.85
CA ASN A 50 12.47 -5.33 -4.91
C ASN A 50 13.78 -4.90 -4.24
N PRO A 51 14.35 -3.70 -4.53
CA PRO A 51 15.56 -3.27 -3.85
C PRO A 51 15.40 -3.06 -2.33
N LEU A 52 14.20 -2.68 -1.85
CA LEU A 52 13.93 -2.54 -0.41
C LEU A 52 13.86 -3.89 0.32
N ARG A 53 13.49 -4.96 -0.38
CA ARG A 53 13.40 -6.33 0.16
C ARG A 53 14.67 -7.15 -0.08
N ASP A 54 15.62 -6.63 -0.83
CA ASP A 54 16.88 -7.30 -1.17
C ASP A 54 17.88 -7.15 -0.01
N HIS A 55 17.89 -8.15 0.88
CA HIS A 55 18.76 -8.18 2.05
C HIS A 55 20.26 -8.20 1.65
N ALA A 56 20.62 -8.95 0.61
CA ALA A 56 21.99 -8.99 0.12
C ALA A 56 22.47 -7.64 -0.40
N ARG A 57 21.57 -6.85 -0.98
CA ARG A 57 21.86 -5.47 -1.39
C ARG A 57 22.17 -4.58 -0.18
N TYR A 58 21.38 -4.72 0.88
CA TYR A 58 21.56 -3.98 2.12
C TYR A 58 22.90 -4.34 2.80
N GLU A 59 23.19 -5.62 2.95
CA GLU A 59 24.45 -6.12 3.53
C GLU A 59 25.67 -5.66 2.73
N ALA A 60 25.56 -5.58 1.40
CA ALA A 60 26.60 -5.07 0.52
C ALA A 60 26.74 -3.52 0.54
N GLY A 61 25.97 -2.82 1.37
CA GLY A 61 25.97 -1.35 1.45
C GLY A 61 25.55 -0.64 0.16
N ARG A 62 24.86 -1.34 -0.75
CA ARG A 62 24.44 -0.77 -2.04
C ARG A 62 23.18 0.08 -1.87
N PRO A 63 23.20 1.38 -2.23
CA PRO A 63 22.07 2.26 -2.05
C PRO A 63 20.89 1.86 -2.93
N HIS A 64 19.68 2.23 -2.49
CA HIS A 64 18.47 2.05 -3.30
C HIS A 64 18.59 2.86 -4.61
N PRO A 65 18.21 2.30 -5.79
CA PRO A 65 18.33 3.00 -7.08
C PRO A 65 17.41 4.22 -7.20
N LEU A 66 16.31 4.25 -6.45
CA LEU A 66 15.31 5.32 -6.47
C LEU A 66 15.02 5.89 -5.06
N PRO A 67 16.04 6.35 -4.31
CA PRO A 67 15.85 6.73 -2.90
C PRO A 67 14.94 7.95 -2.75
N VAL A 68 15.04 8.92 -3.66
CA VAL A 68 14.18 10.11 -3.66
C VAL A 68 12.72 9.73 -3.91
N THR A 69 12.45 8.80 -4.82
CA THR A 69 11.09 8.31 -5.09
C THR A 69 10.49 7.66 -3.86
N VAL A 70 11.25 6.83 -3.15
CA VAL A 70 10.82 6.20 -1.87
C VAL A 70 10.46 7.27 -0.84
N LEU A 71 11.29 8.28 -0.66
CA LEU A 71 11.04 9.39 0.25
C LEU A 71 9.79 10.20 -0.14
N LEU A 72 9.59 10.45 -1.43
CA LEU A 72 8.41 11.18 -1.93
C LEU A 72 7.13 10.37 -1.71
N ILE A 73 7.16 9.05 -1.93
CA ILE A 73 6.03 8.17 -1.63
C ILE A 73 5.73 8.23 -0.13
N ARG A 74 6.72 7.99 0.75
CA ARG A 74 6.55 8.04 2.21
C ARG A 74 5.94 9.37 2.65
N LYS A 75 6.49 10.49 2.17
CA LYS A 75 6.00 11.83 2.51
C LYS A 75 4.59 12.08 2.00
N GLY A 76 4.29 11.68 0.76
CA GLY A 76 2.96 11.80 0.17
C GLY A 76 1.91 11.02 0.97
N LEU A 77 2.22 9.78 1.37
CA LEU A 77 1.34 8.96 2.20
C LEU A 77 1.11 9.59 3.59
N SER A 78 2.16 10.16 4.20
CA SER A 78 2.04 10.87 5.48
C SER A 78 1.11 12.07 5.39
N LEU A 79 1.20 12.86 4.33
CA LEU A 79 0.33 14.00 4.09
C LEU A 79 -1.14 13.59 3.84
N LEU A 80 -1.35 12.54 3.05
CA LEU A 80 -2.70 12.00 2.82
C LEU A 80 -3.33 11.46 4.12
N ARG A 81 -2.54 10.83 4.99
CA ARG A 81 -3.01 10.35 6.28
C ARG A 81 -3.48 11.50 7.19
N GLN A 82 -2.82 12.66 7.15
CA GLN A 82 -3.24 13.84 7.92
C GLN A 82 -4.63 14.33 7.52
N VAL A 83 -5.00 14.23 6.24
CA VAL A 83 -6.37 14.57 5.80
C VAL A 83 -7.38 13.58 6.37
N ALA A 84 -7.07 12.29 6.36
CA ALA A 84 -7.96 11.27 6.94
C ALA A 84 -8.19 11.47 8.45
N ALA A 85 -7.29 12.15 9.16
CA ALA A 85 -7.44 12.47 10.58
C ALA A 85 -8.61 13.41 10.89
N THR A 86 -9.06 14.20 9.93
CA THR A 86 -10.16 15.18 10.08
C THR A 86 -11.51 14.65 9.63
N SER A 87 -11.55 13.43 9.08
CA SER A 87 -12.77 12.79 8.58
C SER A 87 -13.48 11.98 9.68
N GLU A 88 -14.79 11.74 9.49
CA GLU A 88 -15.59 10.85 10.35
C GLU A 88 -15.03 9.40 10.37
N GLU A 89 -14.23 9.04 9.38
CA GLU A 89 -13.57 7.73 9.30
C GLU A 89 -12.41 7.55 10.28
N ARG A 90 -12.07 8.58 11.08
CA ARG A 90 -10.94 8.58 12.00
C ARG A 90 -10.93 7.40 12.97
N THR A 91 -12.09 7.03 13.49
CA THR A 91 -12.26 5.95 14.47
C THR A 91 -12.83 4.67 13.90
N LYS A 92 -13.13 4.64 12.60
CA LYS A 92 -13.76 3.50 11.95
C LYS A 92 -12.75 2.36 11.78
N THR A 93 -13.09 1.19 12.29
CA THR A 93 -12.36 -0.05 11.98
C THR A 93 -12.60 -0.43 10.52
N VAL A 94 -11.52 -0.63 9.78
CA VAL A 94 -11.56 -1.09 8.39
C VAL A 94 -10.75 -2.37 8.25
N VAL A 95 -11.33 -3.34 7.57
CA VAL A 95 -10.64 -4.58 7.20
C VAL A 95 -10.09 -4.40 5.80
N LEU A 96 -8.79 -4.61 5.66
CA LEU A 96 -8.07 -4.57 4.39
C LEU A 96 -7.50 -5.95 4.08
N TYR A 97 -7.31 -6.22 2.81
CA TYR A 97 -6.82 -7.51 2.31
C TYR A 97 -5.59 -7.31 1.44
N ARG A 98 -4.67 -8.28 1.49
CA ARG A 98 -3.53 -8.36 0.61
C ARG A 98 -3.31 -9.79 0.16
N GLY A 99 -3.43 -10.04 -1.13
CA GLY A 99 -3.05 -11.30 -1.76
C GLY A 99 -1.58 -11.28 -2.18
N MET A 100 -0.89 -12.39 -1.94
CA MET A 100 0.51 -12.58 -2.34
C MET A 100 0.71 -13.96 -2.91
N GLN A 101 1.60 -14.10 -3.89
CA GLN A 101 1.97 -15.37 -4.50
C GLN A 101 3.42 -15.72 -4.16
N GLY A 102 3.71 -17.02 -4.05
CA GLY A 102 5.07 -17.50 -3.80
C GLY A 102 5.64 -17.16 -2.42
N VAL A 103 4.78 -16.76 -1.47
CA VAL A 103 5.19 -16.43 -0.10
C VAL A 103 4.93 -17.63 0.81
N ARG A 104 5.97 -18.06 1.52
CA ARG A 104 5.84 -19.03 2.62
C ARG A 104 5.94 -18.29 3.94
N VAL A 105 4.98 -18.53 4.82
CA VAL A 105 5.03 -18.07 6.21
C VAL A 105 5.55 -19.20 7.08
N THR A 106 6.35 -18.86 8.08
CA THR A 106 6.86 -19.83 9.06
C THR A 106 5.72 -20.26 10.01
N GLU A 107 5.82 -21.47 10.56
CA GLU A 107 4.89 -21.93 11.59
C GLU A 107 4.87 -20.99 12.80
N GLN A 108 6.02 -20.44 13.17
CA GLN A 108 6.16 -19.47 14.26
C GLN A 108 5.35 -18.20 14.00
N PHE A 109 5.37 -17.66 12.76
CA PHE A 109 4.52 -16.54 12.38
C PHE A 109 3.03 -16.90 12.46
N MET A 110 2.67 -18.13 12.09
CA MET A 110 1.26 -18.60 12.11
C MET A 110 0.76 -18.90 13.53
N ALA A 111 1.64 -19.33 14.45
CA ALA A 111 1.29 -19.65 15.84
C ALA A 111 0.86 -18.42 16.65
N GLY A 112 1.11 -17.22 16.16
CA GLY A 112 0.76 -15.95 16.81
C GLY A 112 1.82 -15.53 17.84
N GLY A 113 1.94 -14.23 18.03
CA GLY A 113 2.93 -13.62 18.94
C GLY A 113 4.08 -12.95 18.22
N ASP A 114 4.53 -13.49 17.10
CA ASP A 114 5.52 -12.84 16.26
C ASP A 114 4.84 -11.95 15.22
N GLY A 115 5.41 -10.78 15.01
CA GLY A 115 5.06 -9.88 13.95
C GLY A 115 6.10 -9.91 12.84
N GLY A 116 5.87 -9.14 11.80
CA GLY A 116 6.82 -8.90 10.74
C GLY A 116 6.81 -7.45 10.29
N THR A 117 7.91 -7.00 9.69
CA THR A 117 8.00 -5.68 9.11
C THR A 117 8.04 -5.79 7.59
N GLU A 118 7.08 -5.19 6.92
CA GLU A 118 7.16 -5.01 5.47
C GLU A 118 8.12 -3.86 5.16
N LEU A 119 9.24 -4.16 4.53
CA LEU A 119 10.30 -3.19 4.25
C LEU A 119 9.92 -2.20 3.15
N ALA A 120 9.06 -2.60 2.25
CA ALA A 120 8.60 -1.81 1.10
C ALA A 120 7.22 -1.16 1.36
N PRO A 121 6.79 -0.19 0.55
CA PRO A 121 5.39 0.20 0.54
C PRO A 121 4.49 -1.01 0.28
N MET A 122 3.37 -1.07 1.01
CA MET A 122 2.49 -2.22 0.98
C MET A 122 1.10 -1.82 0.46
N SER A 123 0.76 -2.26 -0.75
CA SER A 123 -0.58 -2.11 -1.31
C SER A 123 -1.54 -3.14 -0.72
N THR A 124 -2.72 -2.68 -0.38
CA THR A 124 -3.85 -3.47 0.14
C THR A 124 -5.15 -2.97 -0.49
N THR A 125 -6.21 -3.74 -0.36
CA THR A 125 -7.54 -3.38 -0.87
C THR A 125 -8.62 -3.66 0.18
N SER A 126 -9.73 -2.91 0.15
CA SER A 126 -10.93 -3.25 0.92
C SER A 126 -11.74 -4.39 0.28
N SER A 127 -11.47 -4.73 -0.97
CA SER A 127 -12.16 -5.79 -1.72
C SER A 127 -11.46 -7.15 -1.57
N LEU A 128 -12.08 -8.07 -0.84
CA LEU A 128 -11.61 -9.46 -0.77
C LEU A 128 -11.50 -10.10 -2.17
N LYS A 129 -12.44 -9.81 -3.07
CA LYS A 129 -12.43 -10.33 -4.45
C LYS A 129 -11.15 -9.91 -5.20
N VAL A 130 -10.74 -8.66 -5.08
CA VAL A 130 -9.50 -8.16 -5.68
C VAL A 130 -8.29 -8.86 -5.08
N ALA A 131 -8.21 -8.96 -3.74
CA ALA A 131 -7.09 -9.64 -3.07
C ALA A 131 -6.98 -11.12 -3.47
N MET A 132 -8.09 -11.81 -3.65
CA MET A 132 -8.11 -13.20 -4.12
C MET A 132 -7.55 -13.37 -5.53
N GLN A 133 -7.71 -12.40 -6.43
CA GLN A 133 -7.11 -12.44 -7.76
C GLN A 133 -5.58 -12.46 -7.70
N TYR A 134 -5.01 -11.76 -6.70
CA TYR A 134 -3.57 -11.76 -6.45
C TYR A 134 -3.08 -13.01 -5.68
N SER A 135 -4.01 -13.85 -5.21
CA SER A 135 -3.73 -15.10 -4.48
C SER A 135 -4.07 -16.35 -5.28
N ALA A 136 -4.24 -16.25 -6.60
CA ALA A 136 -4.76 -17.35 -7.44
C ALA A 136 -3.76 -18.48 -7.75
N ALA A 137 -2.60 -18.54 -7.07
CA ALA A 137 -1.58 -19.57 -7.27
C ALA A 137 -1.59 -20.61 -6.14
N SER A 138 -1.00 -21.80 -6.41
CA SER A 138 -0.94 -22.92 -5.47
C SER A 138 -0.22 -22.62 -4.13
N ASN A 139 0.70 -21.63 -4.13
CA ASN A 139 1.40 -21.13 -2.93
C ASN A 139 1.03 -19.67 -2.70
N ALA A 140 -0.20 -19.42 -2.30
CA ALA A 140 -0.71 -18.08 -2.08
C ALA A 140 -0.90 -17.79 -0.59
N LEU A 141 -0.61 -16.57 -0.18
CA LEU A 141 -0.93 -16.04 1.13
C LEU A 141 -1.94 -14.91 0.98
N LEU A 142 -3.03 -15.00 1.73
CA LEU A 142 -4.00 -13.92 1.88
C LEU A 142 -3.91 -13.35 3.29
N LEU A 143 -3.45 -12.12 3.40
CA LEU A 143 -3.47 -11.37 4.65
C LEU A 143 -4.79 -10.64 4.80
N ARG A 144 -5.37 -10.73 5.98
CA ARG A 144 -6.51 -9.92 6.42
C ARG A 144 -6.02 -9.00 7.53
N LEU A 145 -6.03 -7.70 7.25
CA LEU A 145 -5.48 -6.65 8.10
C LEU A 145 -6.62 -5.91 8.80
N PHE A 146 -6.60 -5.88 10.13
CA PHE A 146 -7.52 -5.07 10.92
C PHE A 146 -6.85 -3.75 11.23
N THR A 147 -7.51 -2.65 10.84
CA THR A 147 -7.04 -1.29 11.12
C THR A 147 -8.08 -0.57 11.95
N ASP A 148 -7.81 -0.42 13.24
CA ASP A 148 -8.78 0.09 14.22
C ASP A 148 -9.03 1.61 14.07
N ASN A 149 -8.11 2.31 13.40
CA ASN A 149 -8.22 3.75 13.17
C ASN A 149 -7.32 4.19 11.99
N PHE A 150 -7.42 5.47 11.62
CA PHE A 150 -6.65 6.05 10.51
C PHE A 150 -5.13 6.06 10.73
N MET A 151 -4.65 6.06 11.99
CA MET A 151 -3.21 6.09 12.30
C MET A 151 -2.49 4.82 11.88
N VAL A 152 -3.17 3.68 12.04
CA VAL A 152 -2.64 2.36 11.68
C VAL A 152 -3.02 1.92 10.27
N ARG A 153 -3.80 2.73 9.56
CA ARG A 153 -4.26 2.48 8.19
C ARG A 153 -3.41 3.23 7.17
N GLY A 154 -3.08 2.59 6.06
CA GLY A 154 -2.59 3.28 4.88
C GLY A 154 -3.69 4.20 4.31
N PRO A 155 -3.37 5.41 3.82
CA PRO A 155 -4.35 6.24 3.15
C PRO A 155 -4.83 5.60 1.85
N SER A 156 -6.09 5.88 1.44
CA SER A 156 -6.57 5.51 0.11
C SER A 156 -5.80 6.29 -0.95
N VAL A 157 -5.33 5.56 -1.97
CA VAL A 157 -4.67 6.11 -3.15
C VAL A 157 -5.45 5.80 -4.44
N SER A 158 -6.67 5.26 -4.32
CA SER A 158 -7.52 4.87 -5.45
C SER A 158 -7.72 6.00 -6.46
N PHE A 159 -7.77 7.26 -5.99
CA PHE A 159 -7.90 8.43 -6.85
C PHE A 159 -6.65 8.70 -7.70
N LEU A 160 -5.47 8.20 -7.30
CA LEU A 160 -4.21 8.28 -8.05
C LEU A 160 -3.88 6.98 -8.78
N SER A 161 -4.48 5.85 -8.37
CA SER A 161 -4.13 4.53 -8.90
C SER A 161 -4.41 4.39 -10.39
N CYS A 162 -3.57 3.63 -11.08
CA CYS A 162 -3.83 3.15 -12.44
C CYS A 162 -4.97 2.11 -12.47
N PHE A 163 -5.35 1.56 -11.31
CA PHE A 163 -6.40 0.58 -11.13
C PHE A 163 -7.44 1.09 -10.11
N PRO A 164 -8.24 2.10 -10.47
CA PRO A 164 -9.16 2.76 -9.52
C PRO A 164 -10.23 1.82 -8.94
N SER A 165 -10.57 0.74 -9.65
CA SER A 165 -11.53 -0.27 -9.22
C SER A 165 -10.99 -1.21 -8.13
N GLU A 166 -9.69 -1.16 -7.82
CA GLU A 166 -9.08 -2.02 -6.81
C GLU A 166 -9.23 -1.47 -5.39
N ASP A 167 -9.76 -0.25 -5.22
CA ASP A 167 -9.95 0.41 -3.93
C ASP A 167 -8.69 0.32 -3.06
N GLU A 168 -7.60 0.85 -3.61
CA GLU A 168 -6.25 0.69 -3.09
C GLU A 168 -5.97 1.57 -1.87
N PHE A 169 -5.45 0.94 -0.81
CA PHE A 169 -4.87 1.58 0.38
C PHE A 169 -3.37 1.24 0.42
N LEU A 170 -2.54 2.27 0.53
CA LEU A 170 -1.10 2.11 0.46
C LEU A 170 -0.44 2.43 1.80
N PHE A 171 0.20 1.43 2.40
CA PHE A 171 0.98 1.60 3.63
C PHE A 171 2.41 2.05 3.30
N PRO A 172 3.01 2.88 4.16
CA PRO A 172 4.39 3.33 3.98
C PRO A 172 5.38 2.16 4.14
N PRO A 173 6.62 2.32 3.66
CA PRO A 173 7.71 1.41 4.00
C PRO A 173 7.87 1.26 5.52
N LEU A 174 8.41 0.13 5.96
CA LEU A 174 8.63 -0.21 7.36
C LEU A 174 7.33 -0.32 8.19
N THR A 175 6.26 -0.82 7.57
CA THR A 175 5.01 -1.10 8.27
C THR A 175 5.12 -2.40 9.06
N CYS A 176 5.01 -2.33 10.38
CA CYS A 176 4.93 -3.50 11.24
C CYS A 176 3.54 -4.13 11.20
N GLN A 177 3.52 -5.44 11.15
CA GLN A 177 2.31 -6.27 11.22
C GLN A 177 2.47 -7.24 12.38
N CYS A 178 1.47 -7.28 13.28
CA CYS A 178 1.44 -8.25 14.38
C CYS A 178 0.35 -9.29 14.09
N CYS A 179 0.70 -10.57 14.18
CA CYS A 179 -0.28 -11.64 14.12
C CYS A 179 -1.17 -11.61 15.36
N THR A 180 -2.49 -11.70 15.18
CA THR A 180 -3.45 -11.68 16.27
C THR A 180 -3.79 -13.09 16.80
N GLY A 181 -3.10 -14.12 16.32
CA GLY A 181 -3.28 -15.51 16.77
C GLY A 181 -4.63 -16.16 16.44
N ARG A 182 -5.50 -15.49 15.69
CA ARG A 182 -6.78 -16.07 15.25
C ARG A 182 -6.58 -16.77 13.90
N THR A 183 -6.19 -18.03 13.98
CA THR A 183 -6.13 -18.93 12.83
C THR A 183 -7.52 -19.42 12.46
N GLY A 184 -8.14 -18.75 11.52
CA GLY A 184 -9.01 -19.42 10.55
C GLY A 184 -8.14 -19.61 9.30
N GLN A 185 -8.55 -20.37 8.30
CA GLN A 185 -7.81 -20.59 7.03
C GLN A 185 -7.37 -19.30 6.30
N ILE A 186 -7.53 -18.14 6.91
CA ILE A 186 -7.08 -16.80 6.49
C ILE A 186 -6.41 -16.18 7.70
N GLY A 187 -5.08 -16.07 7.67
CA GLY A 187 -4.31 -15.39 8.72
C GLY A 187 -4.74 -13.93 8.86
N SER A 188 -4.96 -13.47 10.10
CA SER A 188 -5.27 -12.06 10.39
C SER A 188 -4.06 -11.36 11.02
N ALA A 189 -3.73 -10.18 10.52
CA ALA A 189 -2.66 -9.35 11.06
C ALA A 189 -3.18 -7.96 11.44
N ARG A 190 -2.69 -7.39 12.55
CA ARG A 190 -2.87 -5.97 12.87
C ARG A 190 -1.65 -5.20 12.39
N SER A 191 -1.86 -4.08 11.71
CA SER A 191 -0.76 -3.22 11.31
C SER A 191 -0.54 -2.08 12.30
N ARG A 192 0.71 -1.81 12.66
CA ARG A 192 1.13 -0.59 13.33
C ARG A 192 2.13 0.12 12.42
N ALA A 193 1.93 1.40 12.17
CA ALA A 193 2.90 2.25 11.49
C ALA A 193 3.65 3.06 12.55
N PHE A 194 4.97 3.10 12.44
CA PHE A 194 5.86 3.99 13.20
C PHE A 194 6.12 5.27 12.43
#